data_c679a94eb1b0559a9b0767a6f436e76a
#
_entry.id   c679a94eb1b0559a9b0767a6f436e76a
#
_cell.length_a   1.000
_cell.length_b   1.000
_cell.length_c   1.000
_cell.angle_alpha   90.00
_cell.angle_beta   90.00
_cell.angle_gamma   90.00
#
_symmetry.space_group_name_H-M   'P 1'
#
loop_
_entity.id
_entity.type
_entity.pdbx_description
1 polymer ?
#
loop_
_entity_poly.entity_id
_entity_poly.type
_entity_poly.pdbx_seq_one_letter_code
_entity_poly.pdbx_strand_id
1 'polypeptide(L)'
;MRILLVEDEKPLSAAIVKMLEQEHFALDAAYTGPDGLDCVLSGIYDAIVLDVMLPGMDGFAVLRALRQQGVSTPVLMLTARGGVQDRVQGLNLGADYLPAQAV
;
A
#
# COMPACT_ATOMS: atom_id res chain seq x y z
N MET A 1 7.38 -12.14 8.60
CA MET A 1 6.26 -11.47 7.92
C MET A 1 6.81 -10.61 6.80
N ARG A 2 6.31 -10.81 5.59
CA ARG A 2 6.76 -10.06 4.42
C ARG A 2 5.73 -9.03 4.03
N ILE A 3 6.18 -7.79 3.82
CA ILE A 3 5.33 -6.64 3.51
C ILE A 3 5.77 -6.06 2.16
N LEU A 4 4.81 -5.72 1.31
CA LEU A 4 5.05 -4.93 0.11
C LEU A 4 4.69 -3.48 0.41
N LEU A 5 5.61 -2.57 0.12
CA LEU A 5 5.36 -1.13 0.18
C LEU A 5 5.25 -0.58 -1.23
N VAL A 6 4.14 0.06 -1.55
CA VAL A 6 3.92 0.72 -2.84
C VAL A 6 3.86 2.22 -2.61
N GLU A 7 4.93 2.91 -2.96
CA GLU A 7 5.12 4.35 -2.72
C GLU A 7 6.06 4.92 -3.79
N ASP A 8 5.67 5.98 -4.48
CA ASP A 8 6.44 6.53 -5.60
C ASP A 8 7.59 7.44 -5.19
N GLU A 9 7.50 8.06 -4.02
CA GLU A 9 8.60 8.90 -3.51
C GLU A 9 9.70 8.03 -2.91
N LYS A 10 10.78 7.86 -3.64
CA LYS A 10 11.86 6.96 -3.23
C LYS A 10 12.49 7.29 -1.87
N PRO A 11 12.74 8.57 -1.53
CA PRO A 11 13.25 8.88 -0.18
C PRO A 11 12.28 8.48 0.93
N LEU A 12 10.98 8.71 0.74
CA LEU A 12 9.96 8.33 1.71
C LEU A 12 9.85 6.80 1.78
N SER A 13 9.86 6.12 0.64
CA SER A 13 9.85 4.67 0.58
C SER A 13 11.03 4.08 1.38
N ALA A 14 12.23 4.60 1.14
CA ALA A 14 13.42 4.14 1.85
C ALA A 14 13.32 4.34 3.36
N ALA A 15 12.76 5.47 3.79
CA ALA A 15 12.58 5.74 5.22
C ALA A 15 11.59 4.75 5.86
N ILE A 16 10.48 4.48 5.18
CA ILE A 16 9.46 3.54 5.68
C ILE A 16 10.02 2.11 5.72
N VAL A 17 10.73 1.70 4.67
CA VAL A 17 11.37 0.38 4.62
C VAL A 17 12.33 0.22 5.80
N LYS A 18 13.18 1.20 6.04
CA LYS A 18 14.15 1.16 7.14
C LYS A 18 13.44 1.04 8.48
N MET A 19 12.39 1.81 8.69
CA MET A 19 11.62 1.80 9.93
C MET A 19 10.99 0.42 10.18
N LEU A 20 10.39 -0.17 9.16
CA LEU A 20 9.74 -1.47 9.29
C LEU A 20 10.75 -2.62 9.39
N GLU A 21 11.90 -2.52 8.73
CA GLU A 21 12.96 -3.51 8.87
C GLU A 21 13.51 -3.53 10.30
N GLN A 22 13.55 -2.40 10.98
CA GLN A 22 13.93 -2.34 12.41
C GLN A 22 12.97 -3.12 13.30
N GLU A 23 11.73 -3.31 12.87
CA GLU A 23 10.72 -4.11 13.56
C GLU A 23 10.73 -5.58 13.07
N HIS A 24 11.77 -5.99 12.36
CA HIS A 24 11.99 -7.36 11.89
C HIS A 24 11.04 -7.83 10.79
N PHE A 25 10.45 -6.91 10.02
CA PHE A 25 9.70 -7.27 8.83
C PHE A 25 10.61 -7.39 7.61
N ALA A 26 10.26 -8.28 6.69
CA ALA A 26 10.91 -8.34 5.38
C ALA A 26 10.14 -7.44 4.42
N LEU A 27 10.83 -6.53 3.74
CA LEU A 27 10.21 -5.51 2.88
C LEU A 27 10.62 -5.68 1.43
N ASP A 28 9.64 -5.59 0.54
CA ASP A 28 9.86 -5.32 -0.88
C ASP A 28 9.21 -3.97 -1.20
N ALA A 29 9.78 -3.24 -2.14
CA ALA A 29 9.29 -1.92 -2.52
C ALA A 29 8.91 -1.90 -4.01
N ALA A 30 7.78 -1.30 -4.31
CA ALA A 30 7.35 -0.95 -5.66
C ALA A 30 7.07 0.56 -5.68
N TYR A 31 7.23 1.18 -6.84
CA TYR A 31 7.17 2.63 -6.95
C TYR A 31 6.00 3.11 -7.83
N THR A 32 5.27 2.19 -8.42
CA THR A 32 4.08 2.49 -9.23
C THR A 32 2.95 1.53 -8.89
N GLY A 33 1.72 1.92 -9.23
CA GLY A 33 0.55 1.06 -9.04
C GLY A 33 0.67 -0.27 -9.82
N PRO A 34 0.95 -0.22 -11.13
CA PRO A 34 1.10 -1.46 -11.91
C PRO A 34 2.19 -2.39 -11.39
N ASP A 35 3.34 -1.85 -11.00
CA ASP A 35 4.41 -2.68 -10.44
C ASP A 35 3.99 -3.31 -9.10
N GLY A 36 3.30 -2.54 -8.28
CA GLY A 36 2.77 -3.06 -7.02
C GLY A 36 1.78 -4.20 -7.24
N LEU A 37 0.88 -4.03 -8.20
CA LEU A 37 -0.08 -5.06 -8.55
C LEU A 37 0.62 -6.35 -9.02
N ASP A 38 1.61 -6.21 -9.91
CA ASP A 38 2.39 -7.35 -10.40
C ASP A 38 3.11 -8.07 -9.25
N CYS A 39 3.70 -7.32 -8.32
CA CYS A 39 4.36 -7.91 -7.16
C CYS A 39 3.40 -8.74 -6.32
N VAL A 40 2.20 -8.22 -6.03
CA VAL A 40 1.23 -8.94 -5.22
C VAL A 40 0.77 -10.20 -5.91
N LEU A 41 0.50 -10.14 -7.21
CA LEU A 41 0.00 -11.28 -7.97
C LEU A 41 1.03 -12.39 -8.12
N SER A 42 2.32 -12.06 -8.08
CA SER A 42 3.42 -13.04 -8.20
C SER A 42 4.10 -13.37 -6.89
N GLY A 43 3.76 -12.67 -5.80
CA GLY A 43 4.47 -12.77 -4.53
C GLY A 43 3.66 -13.39 -3.41
N ILE A 44 4.30 -13.46 -2.25
CA ILE A 44 3.73 -14.05 -1.04
C ILE A 44 3.80 -13.02 0.10
N TYR A 45 2.95 -12.01 0.03
CA TYR A 45 2.94 -10.95 1.03
C TYR A 45 1.89 -11.21 2.11
N ASP A 46 2.26 -10.93 3.34
CA ASP A 46 1.36 -11.01 4.50
C ASP A 46 0.56 -9.73 4.66
N ALA A 47 1.09 -8.62 4.18
CA ALA A 47 0.41 -7.33 4.22
C ALA A 47 0.96 -6.42 3.10
N ILE A 48 0.17 -5.42 2.75
CA ILE A 48 0.54 -4.42 1.74
C ILE A 48 0.34 -3.05 2.36
N VAL A 49 1.36 -2.19 2.25
CA VAL A 49 1.25 -0.76 2.57
C VAL A 49 1.21 -0.01 1.23
N LEU A 50 0.14 0.71 1.00
CA LEU A 50 -0.19 1.23 -0.32
C LEU A 50 -0.50 2.72 -0.23
N ASP A 51 0.27 3.54 -0.95
CA ASP A 51 -0.02 4.97 -1.06
C ASP A 51 -1.25 5.18 -1.94
N VAL A 52 -2.09 6.12 -1.53
CA VAL A 52 -3.27 6.52 -2.33
C VAL A 52 -2.82 7.25 -3.59
N MET A 53 -1.85 8.14 -3.47
CA MET A 53 -1.42 9.02 -4.58
C MET A 53 -0.24 8.42 -5.33
N LEU A 54 -0.54 7.56 -6.30
CA LEU A 54 0.47 6.94 -7.15
C LEU A 54 0.32 7.43 -8.59
N PRO A 55 1.43 7.53 -9.35
CA PRO A 55 1.35 7.89 -10.76
C PRO A 55 0.71 6.78 -11.60
N GLY A 56 -0.08 7.17 -12.58
CA GLY A 56 -0.70 6.28 -13.54
C GLY A 56 -1.92 5.53 -13.02
N MET A 57 -1.76 4.78 -11.95
CA MET A 57 -2.82 4.00 -11.32
C MET A 57 -2.81 4.29 -9.83
N ASP A 58 -3.81 4.99 -9.30
CA ASP A 58 -3.82 5.36 -7.88
C ASP A 58 -4.04 4.15 -6.96
N GLY A 59 -3.84 4.37 -5.66
CA GLY A 59 -3.92 3.30 -4.67
C GLY A 59 -5.30 2.64 -4.60
N PHE A 60 -6.38 3.39 -4.77
CA PHE A 60 -7.72 2.80 -4.78
C PHE A 60 -7.93 1.88 -5.98
N ALA A 61 -7.38 2.26 -7.14
CA ALA A 61 -7.46 1.42 -8.34
C ALA A 61 -6.66 0.12 -8.15
N VAL A 62 -5.49 0.19 -7.53
CA VAL A 62 -4.68 -1.00 -7.19
C VAL A 62 -5.47 -1.91 -6.25
N LEU A 63 -6.01 -1.36 -5.18
CA LEU A 63 -6.79 -2.13 -4.20
C LEU A 63 -7.99 -2.80 -4.85
N ARG A 64 -8.73 -2.07 -5.68
CA ARG A 64 -9.87 -2.63 -6.40
C ARG A 64 -9.46 -3.79 -7.29
N ALA A 65 -8.36 -3.63 -8.06
CA ALA A 65 -7.86 -4.68 -8.93
C ALA A 65 -7.46 -5.93 -8.14
N LEU A 66 -6.83 -5.76 -6.99
CA LEU A 66 -6.47 -6.89 -6.12
C LEU A 66 -7.70 -7.64 -5.65
N ARG A 67 -8.71 -6.93 -5.17
CA ARG A 67 -9.94 -7.56 -4.67
C ARG A 67 -10.72 -8.26 -5.79
N GLN A 68 -10.75 -7.69 -6.99
CA GLN A 68 -11.38 -8.32 -8.16
C GLN A 68 -10.70 -9.63 -8.55
N GLN A 69 -9.42 -9.77 -8.28
CA GLN A 69 -8.67 -10.99 -8.57
C GLN A 69 -8.66 -11.98 -7.40
N GLY A 70 -9.45 -11.73 -6.37
CA GLY A 70 -9.59 -12.64 -5.24
C GLY A 70 -8.47 -12.55 -4.22
N VAL A 71 -7.62 -11.55 -4.31
CA VAL A 71 -6.57 -11.33 -3.31
C VAL A 71 -7.19 -10.73 -2.06
N SER A 72 -7.01 -11.40 -0.92
CA SER A 72 -7.57 -10.97 0.37
C SER A 72 -6.49 -10.45 1.34
N THR A 73 -5.26 -10.32 0.90
CA THR A 73 -4.16 -9.80 1.71
C THR A 73 -4.54 -8.47 2.34
N PRO A 74 -4.31 -8.26 3.65
CA PRO A 74 -4.61 -6.99 4.30
C PRO A 74 -3.86 -5.83 3.65
N VAL A 75 -4.55 -4.73 3.42
CA VAL A 75 -4.00 -3.52 2.81
C VAL A 75 -4.15 -2.37 3.78
N LEU A 76 -3.05 -1.72 4.09
CA LEU A 76 -2.98 -0.52 4.90
C LEU A 76 -2.71 0.66 3.98
N MET A 77 -3.64 1.60 3.89
CA MET A 77 -3.47 2.75 3.00
C MET A 77 -2.79 3.89 3.70
N LEU A 78 -1.77 4.41 3.02
CA LEU A 78 -0.98 5.52 3.47
C LEU A 78 -1.47 6.75 2.70
N THR A 79 -2.04 7.73 3.37
CA THR A 79 -2.61 8.87 2.68
C THR A 79 -2.27 10.20 3.34
N ALA A 80 -1.82 11.15 2.51
CA ALA A 80 -1.76 12.56 2.88
C ALA A 80 -3.11 13.24 2.69
N ARG A 81 -4.04 12.62 1.93
CA ARG A 81 -5.40 13.13 1.75
C ARG A 81 -6.25 12.68 2.93
N GLY A 82 -6.66 13.58 3.78
CA GLY A 82 -7.44 13.28 4.97
C GLY A 82 -8.95 13.33 4.77
N GLY A 83 -9.44 13.36 3.52
CA GLY A 83 -10.87 13.49 3.25
C GLY A 83 -11.68 12.30 3.73
N VAL A 84 -12.85 12.59 4.32
CA VAL A 84 -13.76 11.54 4.79
C VAL A 84 -14.20 10.63 3.66
N GLN A 85 -14.44 11.19 2.47
CA GLN A 85 -14.86 10.41 1.31
C GLN A 85 -13.79 9.41 0.86
N ASP A 86 -12.52 9.81 0.89
CA ASP A 86 -11.41 8.93 0.54
C ASP A 86 -11.33 7.75 1.51
N ARG A 87 -11.51 8.00 2.81
CA ARG A 87 -11.51 6.95 3.83
C ARG A 87 -12.67 5.99 3.66
N VAL A 88 -13.85 6.52 3.38
CA VAL A 88 -15.04 5.69 3.16
C VAL A 88 -14.83 4.80 1.93
N GLN A 89 -14.29 5.35 0.85
CA GLN A 89 -14.00 4.56 -0.35
C GLN A 89 -13.02 3.42 -0.04
N GLY A 90 -11.94 3.70 0.67
CA GLY A 90 -10.96 2.67 1.03
C GLY A 90 -11.54 1.61 1.95
N LEU A 91 -12.33 2.00 2.96
CA LEU A 91 -12.98 1.06 3.86
C LEU A 91 -13.95 0.15 3.12
N ASN A 92 -14.71 0.70 2.16
CA ASN A 92 -15.61 -0.09 1.32
C ASN A 92 -14.85 -1.12 0.47
N LEU A 93 -13.59 -0.84 0.15
CA LEU A 93 -12.70 -1.77 -0.56
C LEU A 93 -11.92 -2.67 0.39
N GLY A 94 -12.16 -2.59 1.69
CA GLY A 94 -11.53 -3.43 2.69
C GLY A 94 -10.14 -2.98 3.12
N ALA A 95 -9.84 -1.69 3.03
CA ALA A 95 -8.56 -1.13 3.49
C ALA A 95 -8.65 -0.62 4.92
N ASP A 96 -7.53 -0.67 5.63
CA ASP A 96 -7.29 0.08 6.85
C ASP A 96 -6.45 1.31 6.53
N TYR A 97 -6.51 2.33 7.37
CA TYR A 97 -5.78 3.58 7.15
C TYR A 97 -4.78 3.86 8.23
N LEU A 98 -3.61 4.34 7.82
CA LEU A 98 -2.69 5.02 8.73
C LEU A 98 -2.97 6.53 8.67
N PRO A 99 -3.11 7.20 9.81
CA PRO A 99 -3.17 8.67 9.82
C PRO A 99 -1.88 9.25 9.25
N ALA A 100 -1.99 10.35 8.49
CA ALA A 100 -0.81 11.00 7.91
C ALA A 100 0.22 11.39 8.98
N GLN A 101 -0.22 11.70 10.19
CA GLN A 101 0.64 12.07 11.31
C GLN A 101 1.42 10.90 11.90
N ALA A 102 1.05 9.67 11.56
CA ALA A 102 1.73 8.48 12.08
C ALA A 102 2.98 8.10 11.29
N VAL A 103 3.23 8.80 10.20
CA VAL A 103 4.33 8.49 9.26
C VAL A 103 5.47 9.50 9.33
#